data_3a797f35ae6894097f06bd53d4bc7bc2
#
_entry.id   3a797f35ae6894097f06bd53d4bc7bc2
#
_cell.length_a   1.000
_cell.length_b   1.000
_cell.length_c   1.000
_cell.angle_alpha   90.00
_cell.angle_beta   90.00
_cell.angle_gamma   90.00
#
_symmetry.space_group_name_H-M   'P 1'
#
loop_
_entity.id
_entity.type
_entity.pdbx_description
1 polymer ?
#
loop_
_entity_poly.entity_id
_entity_poly.type
_entity_poly.pdbx_seq_one_letter_code
_entity_poly.pdbx_strand_id
1 'polypeptide(L)'
;LTKKAREGVMEFLLINHPLDCPICDQGGECDLQDQAMAYGRGGSRYDENKRAVTEKYMGPIVKTQMTRCIHCTRCVRFTEEVAGVEDIGALYRGENMQITSYLEHAVQSELSGNVVDLCPVGALTSKPYAYEARPWELKKTLAIDVMDGVGTNIRVDSRGREVLRILPRVNDDVNEEWAHDKTRYCVDGLTRRRLDRPYLRRDGTLAPVSWAEAFAAIAAVNAGSSVAAIAGDLVDCETMFAAKALLSALGSTLIEGRQTGLSYDVSSLAAVNSNTGLNGLEEADAVLLVGTNIRWEAPLANTRIRKAVKRGAKVFAIGPETELTYRTEWLGNDLGLLGKLPEAVAEAFAGAAKPVLIMGAGALAVDGAQGAALKLVGTLGLLKDGWNGFNVLHTAAARMGGLMLGYAQPGGIADLVAAKPKLLFALGADEVDFAAFAGSTKVYVGHHGDKGAAAADIVLPGAAFTEKDGTYVNIEGRVQRSEMAVFAPGDAREDWSIFRALADALGVSVGFDSFDACRAAMIANVPALGQEGLARFDWSVPDLPSSVSGAVAYPIRDFYLTNAIARASATMQRCSAELLHGHEILEAAE
;
A
#
# COMPACT_ATOMS: atom_id res chain seq x y z
N LEU A 1 -24.68 40.18 16.32
CA LEU A 1 -23.79 40.58 15.19
C LEU A 1 -23.21 39.35 14.52
N THR A 2 -22.54 38.45 15.24
CA THR A 2 -21.89 37.24 14.71
C THR A 2 -22.85 36.36 13.91
N LYS A 3 -24.07 36.11 14.43
CA LYS A 3 -25.06 35.31 13.70
C LYS A 3 -25.41 35.91 12.34
N LYS A 4 -25.66 37.24 12.27
CA LYS A 4 -25.94 37.92 11.00
C LYS A 4 -24.77 37.89 10.04
N ALA A 5 -23.53 37.97 10.55
CA ALA A 5 -22.32 37.87 9.72
C ALA A 5 -22.18 36.45 9.10
N ARG A 6 -22.38 35.40 9.88
CA ARG A 6 -22.39 34.01 9.40
C ARG A 6 -23.51 33.78 8.37
N GLU A 7 -24.71 34.25 8.63
CA GLU A 7 -25.82 34.19 7.66
C GLU A 7 -25.46 34.87 6.33
N GLY A 8 -24.80 36.02 6.39
CA GLY A 8 -24.34 36.74 5.20
C GLY A 8 -23.26 35.99 4.43
N VAL A 9 -22.25 35.41 5.12
CA VAL A 9 -21.22 34.58 4.48
C VAL A 9 -21.82 33.37 3.80
N MET A 10 -22.74 32.67 4.48
CA MET A 10 -23.43 31.53 3.89
C MET A 10 -24.25 31.91 2.65
N GLU A 11 -24.92 33.06 2.69
CA GLU A 11 -25.64 33.60 1.54
C GLU A 11 -24.73 33.83 0.33
N PHE A 12 -23.55 34.43 0.52
CA PHE A 12 -22.55 34.58 -0.53
C PHE A 12 -22.07 33.25 -1.12
N LEU A 13 -21.81 32.24 -0.27
CA LEU A 13 -21.42 30.91 -0.74
C LEU A 13 -22.53 30.20 -1.53
N LEU A 14 -23.80 30.49 -1.22
CA LEU A 14 -24.96 29.83 -1.85
C LEU A 14 -25.50 30.56 -3.09
N ILE A 15 -25.13 31.82 -3.33
CA ILE A 15 -25.63 32.62 -4.45
C ILE A 15 -25.51 31.86 -5.77
N ASN A 16 -24.30 31.41 -6.13
CA ASN A 16 -24.03 30.69 -7.36
C ASN A 16 -24.03 29.15 -7.21
N HIS A 17 -24.23 28.64 -5.98
CA HIS A 17 -24.24 27.21 -5.77
C HIS A 17 -25.53 26.58 -6.33
N PRO A 18 -25.47 25.53 -7.18
CA PRO A 18 -26.65 24.94 -7.78
C PRO A 18 -27.47 24.15 -6.76
N LEU A 19 -28.76 23.95 -7.05
CA LEU A 19 -29.68 23.16 -6.21
C LEU A 19 -29.57 21.65 -6.50
N ASP A 20 -28.34 21.12 -6.48
CA ASP A 20 -28.00 19.79 -6.93
C ASP A 20 -27.94 18.74 -5.81
N CYS A 21 -28.24 19.09 -4.55
CA CYS A 21 -28.07 18.14 -3.43
C CYS A 21 -28.69 16.75 -3.68
N PRO A 22 -29.86 16.61 -4.32
CA PRO A 22 -30.44 15.28 -4.60
C PRO A 22 -29.62 14.42 -5.55
N ILE A 23 -28.85 15.03 -6.46
CA ILE A 23 -28.01 14.35 -7.46
C ILE A 23 -26.51 14.53 -7.20
N CYS A 24 -26.13 15.14 -6.08
CA CYS A 24 -24.75 15.42 -5.70
C CYS A 24 -24.21 14.30 -4.82
N ASP A 25 -23.11 13.66 -5.25
CA ASP A 25 -22.47 12.56 -4.47
C ASP A 25 -21.96 13.00 -3.09
N GLN A 26 -21.73 14.32 -2.89
CA GLN A 26 -21.36 14.89 -1.60
C GLN A 26 -22.55 15.02 -0.61
N GLY A 27 -23.80 14.81 -1.07
CA GLY A 27 -25.00 14.96 -0.23
C GLY A 27 -24.97 14.02 0.98
N GLY A 28 -25.07 14.60 2.19
CA GLY A 28 -24.99 13.89 3.48
C GLY A 28 -23.58 13.83 4.11
N GLU A 29 -22.55 14.32 3.41
CA GLU A 29 -21.18 14.51 3.92
C GLU A 29 -20.55 15.81 3.38
N CYS A 30 -21.37 16.84 3.17
CA CYS A 30 -21.01 18.12 2.55
C CYS A 30 -20.86 19.22 3.60
N ASP A 31 -19.63 19.75 3.75
CA ASP A 31 -19.36 20.87 4.68
C ASP A 31 -20.28 22.07 4.44
N LEU A 32 -20.52 22.42 3.16
CA LEU A 32 -21.38 23.54 2.81
C LEU A 32 -22.84 23.30 3.24
N GLN A 33 -23.36 22.07 3.06
CA GLN A 33 -24.70 21.68 3.46
C GLN A 33 -24.86 21.78 4.99
N ASP A 34 -23.91 21.23 5.74
CA ASP A 34 -23.93 21.23 7.20
C ASP A 34 -23.81 22.65 7.76
N GLN A 35 -22.91 23.47 7.20
CA GLN A 35 -22.78 24.88 7.60
C GLN A 35 -24.01 25.70 7.23
N ALA A 36 -24.63 25.46 6.08
CA ALA A 36 -25.85 26.15 5.66
C ALA A 36 -27.00 25.82 6.60
N MET A 37 -27.15 24.57 7.02
CA MET A 37 -28.20 24.16 7.97
C MET A 37 -27.95 24.73 9.39
N ALA A 38 -26.71 24.74 9.84
CA ALA A 38 -26.36 25.20 11.18
C ALA A 38 -26.41 26.74 11.34
N TYR A 39 -25.99 27.49 10.31
CA TYR A 39 -25.71 28.91 10.38
C TYR A 39 -26.34 29.74 9.27
N GLY A 40 -26.98 29.12 8.28
CA GLY A 40 -27.61 29.80 7.16
C GLY A 40 -29.02 30.33 7.48
N ARG A 41 -29.61 31.03 6.52
CA ARG A 41 -31.02 31.47 6.56
C ARG A 41 -31.91 30.40 5.94
N GLY A 42 -33.17 30.35 6.37
CA GLY A 42 -34.16 29.41 5.83
C GLY A 42 -34.71 29.76 4.44
N GLY A 43 -34.19 30.79 3.75
CA GLY A 43 -34.63 31.20 2.42
C GLY A 43 -33.56 32.00 1.68
N SER A 44 -33.67 32.04 0.35
CA SER A 44 -32.81 32.83 -0.52
C SER A 44 -33.46 34.17 -0.86
N ARG A 45 -32.65 35.23 -0.98
CA ARG A 45 -33.03 36.56 -1.51
C ARG A 45 -32.50 36.78 -2.92
N TYR A 46 -31.84 35.78 -3.52
CA TYR A 46 -31.19 35.88 -4.82
C TYR A 46 -32.17 35.42 -5.92
N ASP A 47 -32.46 36.31 -6.86
CA ASP A 47 -33.45 36.12 -7.92
C ASP A 47 -32.82 36.04 -9.30
N GLU A 48 -31.51 36.23 -9.42
CA GLU A 48 -30.79 36.18 -10.68
C GLU A 48 -30.40 34.74 -11.05
N ASN A 49 -29.98 34.55 -12.30
CA ASN A 49 -29.49 33.26 -12.77
C ASN A 49 -28.17 32.90 -12.11
N LYS A 50 -28.07 31.66 -11.62
CA LYS A 50 -26.83 31.14 -11.08
C LYS A 50 -25.80 30.92 -12.20
N ARG A 51 -24.53 31.16 -11.87
CA ARG A 51 -23.41 30.92 -12.79
C ARG A 51 -23.31 29.42 -13.12
N ALA A 52 -23.07 29.08 -14.37
CA ALA A 52 -22.70 27.75 -14.84
C ALA A 52 -21.23 27.72 -15.27
N VAL A 53 -20.51 26.66 -14.96
CA VAL A 53 -19.13 26.44 -15.32
C VAL A 53 -19.01 25.09 -16.01
N THR A 54 -18.30 25.03 -17.13
CA THR A 54 -18.05 23.78 -17.86
C THR A 54 -17.18 22.84 -17.03
N GLU A 55 -17.43 21.55 -17.18
CA GLU A 55 -16.64 20.49 -16.56
C GLU A 55 -15.19 20.54 -17.03
N LYS A 56 -14.30 20.04 -16.18
CA LYS A 56 -12.87 19.98 -16.47
C LYS A 56 -12.37 18.54 -16.34
N TYR A 57 -11.45 18.15 -17.21
CA TYR A 57 -10.80 16.87 -17.06
C TYR A 57 -9.71 16.96 -15.99
N MET A 58 -9.71 16.02 -15.02
CA MET A 58 -8.72 15.92 -13.94
C MET A 58 -8.21 14.50 -13.74
N GLY A 59 -8.37 13.63 -14.76
CA GLY A 59 -7.89 12.27 -14.72
C GLY A 59 -8.99 11.21 -14.58
N PRO A 60 -8.61 9.93 -14.52
CA PRO A 60 -9.54 8.81 -14.56
C PRO A 60 -10.34 8.61 -13.26
N ILE A 61 -9.90 9.15 -12.15
CA ILE A 61 -10.48 8.91 -10.82
C ILE A 61 -11.27 10.08 -10.23
N VAL A 62 -11.03 11.31 -10.71
CA VAL A 62 -11.71 12.51 -10.21
C VAL A 62 -12.80 12.94 -11.20
N LYS A 63 -14.05 12.93 -10.74
CA LYS A 63 -15.20 13.50 -11.43
C LYS A 63 -15.35 14.96 -11.05
N THR A 64 -15.54 15.83 -12.01
CA THR A 64 -15.72 17.25 -11.80
C THR A 64 -17.18 17.67 -12.02
N GLN A 65 -17.63 18.63 -11.20
CA GLN A 65 -18.90 19.37 -11.35
C GLN A 65 -18.62 20.81 -10.92
N MET A 66 -17.92 21.55 -11.78
CA MET A 66 -17.27 22.81 -11.40
C MET A 66 -18.28 23.93 -11.09
N THR A 67 -19.51 23.82 -11.52
CA THR A 67 -20.60 24.73 -11.08
C THR A 67 -20.81 24.70 -9.56
N ARG A 68 -20.49 23.58 -8.89
CA ARG A 68 -20.60 23.42 -7.43
C ARG A 68 -19.41 24.01 -6.65
N CYS A 69 -18.35 24.40 -7.33
CA CYS A 69 -17.12 24.89 -6.71
C CYS A 69 -17.34 26.21 -5.97
N ILE A 70 -16.88 26.29 -4.71
CA ILE A 70 -16.94 27.49 -3.87
C ILE A 70 -15.59 28.24 -3.80
N HIS A 71 -14.64 27.91 -4.67
CA HIS A 71 -13.32 28.56 -4.80
C HIS A 71 -12.49 28.60 -3.51
N CYS A 72 -12.62 27.60 -2.64
CA CYS A 72 -11.87 27.50 -1.38
C CYS A 72 -10.37 27.23 -1.56
N THR A 73 -9.93 26.84 -2.76
CA THR A 73 -8.56 26.50 -3.16
C THR A 73 -7.90 25.34 -2.38
N ARG A 74 -8.65 24.55 -1.62
CA ARG A 74 -8.09 23.41 -0.88
C ARG A 74 -7.38 22.41 -1.82
N CYS A 75 -7.97 22.10 -2.99
CA CYS A 75 -7.38 21.21 -3.99
C CYS A 75 -6.07 21.77 -4.58
N VAL A 76 -6.02 23.07 -4.90
CA VAL A 76 -4.82 23.74 -5.41
C VAL A 76 -3.70 23.66 -4.37
N ARG A 77 -3.99 24.03 -3.13
CA ARG A 77 -3.00 24.00 -2.04
C ARG A 77 -2.52 22.57 -1.74
N PHE A 78 -3.40 21.58 -1.83
CA PHE A 78 -3.01 20.19 -1.64
C PHE A 78 -2.03 19.70 -2.72
N THR A 79 -2.35 19.96 -4.00
CA THR A 79 -1.47 19.53 -5.09
C THR A 79 -0.11 20.21 -5.02
N GLU A 80 -0.06 21.49 -4.70
CA GLU A 80 1.19 22.26 -4.55
C GLU A 80 1.94 21.91 -3.26
N GLU A 81 1.26 21.86 -2.12
CA GLU A 81 1.93 21.79 -0.82
C GLU A 81 2.22 20.36 -0.36
N VAL A 82 1.31 19.42 -0.58
CA VAL A 82 1.39 18.03 -0.11
C VAL A 82 1.89 17.12 -1.23
N ALA A 83 1.16 17.04 -2.35
CA ALA A 83 1.53 16.19 -3.47
C ALA A 83 2.79 16.66 -4.21
N GLY A 84 3.03 17.97 -4.26
CA GLY A 84 4.19 18.55 -4.88
C GLY A 84 4.12 18.64 -6.39
N VAL A 85 2.91 18.66 -6.94
CA VAL A 85 2.62 18.86 -8.36
C VAL A 85 1.73 20.09 -8.53
N GLU A 86 2.01 20.92 -9.54
CA GLU A 86 1.28 22.17 -9.80
C GLU A 86 0.25 22.00 -10.91
N ASP A 87 -0.46 20.85 -10.91
CA ASP A 87 -1.36 20.47 -12.01
C ASP A 87 -2.72 21.17 -11.92
N ILE A 88 -3.12 21.66 -10.74
CA ILE A 88 -4.39 22.36 -10.50
C ILE A 88 -4.09 23.81 -10.13
N GLY A 89 -4.78 24.73 -10.81
CA GLY A 89 -4.64 26.15 -10.57
C GLY A 89 -5.96 26.90 -10.64
N ALA A 90 -5.90 28.22 -10.36
CA ALA A 90 -7.04 29.13 -10.48
C ALA A 90 -6.82 30.06 -11.67
N LEU A 91 -7.74 30.07 -12.62
CA LEU A 91 -7.76 31.00 -13.75
C LEU A 91 -8.82 32.08 -13.51
N TYR A 92 -8.57 33.26 -14.11
CA TYR A 92 -9.44 34.45 -14.00
C TYR A 92 -9.50 35.02 -12.58
N ARG A 93 -10.49 35.84 -12.30
CA ARG A 93 -10.66 36.52 -11.00
C ARG A 93 -12.13 36.89 -10.73
N GLY A 94 -12.42 37.20 -9.45
CA GLY A 94 -13.75 37.54 -9.00
C GLY A 94 -14.75 36.39 -9.23
N GLU A 95 -15.96 36.70 -9.66
CA GLU A 95 -16.99 35.70 -9.93
C GLU A 95 -16.66 34.76 -11.10
N ASN A 96 -15.78 35.19 -11.99
CA ASN A 96 -15.33 34.41 -13.14
C ASN A 96 -14.15 33.49 -12.82
N MET A 97 -13.62 33.50 -11.59
CA MET A 97 -12.54 32.58 -11.20
C MET A 97 -12.99 31.14 -11.37
N GLN A 98 -12.12 30.31 -11.93
CA GLN A 98 -12.34 28.87 -12.13
C GLN A 98 -11.13 28.08 -11.64
N ILE A 99 -11.39 26.99 -10.95
CA ILE A 99 -10.37 25.99 -10.66
C ILE A 99 -10.33 25.03 -11.85
N THR A 100 -9.13 24.78 -12.37
CA THR A 100 -8.91 23.92 -13.52
C THR A 100 -7.54 23.24 -13.44
N SER A 101 -7.39 22.15 -14.20
CA SER A 101 -6.07 21.57 -14.46
C SER A 101 -5.36 22.31 -15.59
N TYR A 102 -4.03 22.23 -15.63
CA TYR A 102 -3.23 22.82 -16.70
C TYR A 102 -3.54 22.13 -18.05
N LEU A 103 -4.00 22.89 -19.02
CA LEU A 103 -4.38 22.41 -20.36
C LEU A 103 -5.31 21.18 -20.35
N GLU A 104 -6.15 21.03 -19.32
CA GLU A 104 -7.05 19.88 -19.13
C GLU A 104 -6.31 18.52 -19.09
N HIS A 105 -5.03 18.53 -18.64
CA HIS A 105 -4.31 17.30 -18.33
C HIS A 105 -4.78 16.67 -17.01
N ALA A 106 -4.61 15.38 -16.89
CA ALA A 106 -4.85 14.66 -15.64
C ALA A 106 -3.88 15.13 -14.55
N VAL A 107 -4.31 15.09 -13.29
CA VAL A 107 -3.44 15.32 -12.13
C VAL A 107 -2.45 14.16 -12.01
N GLN A 108 -1.17 14.44 -12.20
CA GLN A 108 -0.10 13.43 -12.26
C GLN A 108 0.53 13.18 -10.89
N SER A 109 -0.28 12.69 -9.96
CA SER A 109 0.19 12.34 -8.63
C SER A 109 -0.45 11.05 -8.15
N GLU A 110 0.31 10.22 -7.49
CA GLU A 110 -0.16 9.00 -6.79
C GLU A 110 -1.13 9.32 -5.64
N LEU A 111 -1.27 10.60 -5.31
CA LEU A 111 -2.10 11.11 -4.23
C LEU A 111 -3.31 11.89 -4.75
N SER A 112 -3.56 11.87 -6.07
CA SER A 112 -4.57 12.73 -6.71
C SER A 112 -5.98 12.53 -6.13
N GLY A 113 -6.33 11.32 -5.69
CA GLY A 113 -7.63 11.02 -5.10
C GLY A 113 -7.95 11.74 -3.78
N ASN A 114 -6.95 12.30 -3.09
CA ASN A 114 -7.17 13.06 -1.86
C ASN A 114 -7.93 14.37 -2.10
N VAL A 115 -7.92 14.92 -3.32
CA VAL A 115 -8.69 16.13 -3.64
C VAL A 115 -10.19 15.92 -3.50
N VAL A 116 -10.65 14.66 -3.59
CA VAL A 116 -12.07 14.29 -3.40
C VAL A 116 -12.49 14.53 -1.95
N ASP A 117 -11.71 14.05 -0.97
CA ASP A 117 -12.03 14.22 0.45
C ASP A 117 -11.83 15.66 0.92
N LEU A 118 -10.85 16.35 0.34
CA LEU A 118 -10.56 17.75 0.66
C LEU A 118 -11.61 18.73 0.13
N CYS A 119 -12.31 18.37 -0.96
CA CYS A 119 -13.32 19.23 -1.53
C CYS A 119 -14.52 19.32 -0.59
N PRO A 120 -14.84 20.53 -0.03
CA PRO A 120 -15.91 20.67 0.95
C PRO A 120 -17.30 20.58 0.33
N VAL A 121 -17.38 20.44 -0.99
CA VAL A 121 -18.59 20.39 -1.80
C VAL A 121 -18.47 19.33 -2.88
N GLY A 122 -19.55 19.01 -3.57
CA GLY A 122 -19.55 18.03 -4.66
C GLY A 122 -18.97 18.52 -5.99
N ALA A 123 -17.97 19.44 -5.95
CA ALA A 123 -17.29 19.91 -7.15
C ALA A 123 -16.25 18.91 -7.65
N LEU A 124 -15.53 18.25 -6.74
CA LEU A 124 -14.61 17.15 -7.04
C LEU A 124 -15.10 15.93 -6.26
N THR A 125 -15.45 14.87 -6.97
CA THR A 125 -15.99 13.64 -6.41
C THR A 125 -15.29 12.42 -7.00
N SER A 126 -15.46 11.26 -6.38
CA SER A 126 -14.90 10.01 -6.90
C SER A 126 -15.63 9.57 -8.16
N LYS A 127 -14.92 9.43 -9.28
CA LYS A 127 -15.48 8.96 -10.55
C LYS A 127 -15.96 7.50 -10.45
N PRO A 128 -15.17 6.56 -9.88
CA PRO A 128 -15.61 5.17 -9.72
C PRO A 128 -16.77 4.96 -8.73
N TYR A 129 -16.99 5.88 -7.82
CA TYR A 129 -18.07 5.82 -6.81
C TYR A 129 -19.30 6.68 -7.18
N ALA A 130 -19.28 7.31 -8.35
CA ALA A 130 -20.34 8.26 -8.74
C ALA A 130 -21.73 7.60 -8.76
N TYR A 131 -22.65 8.15 -7.98
CA TYR A 131 -24.06 7.72 -7.86
C TYR A 131 -24.30 6.33 -7.25
N GLU A 132 -23.30 5.71 -6.62
CA GLU A 132 -23.41 4.35 -6.08
C GLU A 132 -24.22 4.29 -4.77
N ALA A 133 -23.90 5.11 -3.79
CA ALA A 133 -24.56 5.09 -2.48
C ALA A 133 -24.49 6.43 -1.75
N ARG A 134 -25.36 6.57 -0.75
CA ARG A 134 -25.31 7.67 0.22
C ARG A 134 -24.48 7.28 1.46
N PRO A 135 -23.84 8.25 2.15
CA PRO A 135 -22.96 7.95 3.29
C PRO A 135 -23.64 7.20 4.43
N TRP A 136 -24.94 7.42 4.64
CA TRP A 136 -25.74 6.77 5.69
C TRP A 136 -26.16 5.34 5.35
N GLU A 137 -26.01 4.90 4.11
CA GLU A 137 -26.27 3.51 3.68
C GLU A 137 -25.09 2.59 3.94
N LEU A 138 -23.93 3.14 4.30
CA LEU A 138 -22.68 2.42 4.36
C LEU A 138 -22.34 1.96 5.78
N LYS A 139 -21.93 0.69 5.88
CA LYS A 139 -21.24 0.17 7.06
C LYS A 139 -19.79 0.60 6.98
N LYS A 140 -19.25 1.17 8.05
CA LYS A 140 -17.87 1.65 8.18
C LYS A 140 -17.07 0.68 9.01
N THR A 141 -16.00 0.12 8.45
CA THR A 141 -15.12 -0.85 9.12
C THR A 141 -13.69 -0.33 9.11
N LEU A 142 -12.98 -0.47 10.22
CA LEU A 142 -11.59 -0.03 10.34
C LEU A 142 -10.66 -1.12 9.80
N ALA A 143 -9.74 -0.72 8.95
CA ALA A 143 -8.81 -1.64 8.31
C ALA A 143 -7.43 -0.99 8.10
N ILE A 144 -6.50 -1.79 7.61
CA ILE A 144 -5.16 -1.37 7.23
C ILE A 144 -4.98 -1.64 5.75
N ASP A 145 -4.37 -0.70 5.06
CA ASP A 145 -4.01 -0.85 3.66
C ASP A 145 -2.88 -1.86 3.48
N VAL A 146 -3.02 -2.68 2.44
CA VAL A 146 -2.04 -3.71 2.08
C VAL A 146 -1.38 -3.47 0.73
N MET A 147 -1.65 -2.32 0.10
CA MET A 147 -1.17 -2.01 -1.25
C MET A 147 0.31 -1.59 -1.29
N ASP A 148 0.88 -1.24 -0.14
CA ASP A 148 2.30 -0.97 0.06
C ASP A 148 2.75 -1.37 1.49
N GLY A 149 4.00 -1.10 1.82
CA GLY A 149 4.58 -1.41 3.14
C GLY A 149 4.32 -0.34 4.22
N VAL A 150 3.72 0.81 3.89
CA VAL A 150 3.47 1.91 4.85
C VAL A 150 2.41 1.54 5.87
N GLY A 151 1.44 0.71 5.47
CA GLY A 151 0.35 0.29 6.34
C GLY A 151 -0.59 1.43 6.69
N THR A 152 -1.02 2.18 5.68
CA THR A 152 -1.95 3.30 5.80
C THR A 152 -3.21 2.88 6.54
N ASN A 153 -3.63 3.69 7.52
CA ASN A 153 -4.86 3.45 8.26
C ASN A 153 -6.05 3.87 7.40
N ILE A 154 -6.99 2.94 7.19
CA ILE A 154 -8.11 3.14 6.29
C ILE A 154 -9.46 2.81 6.94
N ARG A 155 -10.50 3.32 6.33
CA ARG A 155 -11.88 2.95 6.58
C ARG A 155 -12.46 2.33 5.30
N VAL A 156 -12.95 1.11 5.43
CA VAL A 156 -13.64 0.40 4.37
C VAL A 156 -15.14 0.65 4.50
N ASP A 157 -15.73 1.28 3.51
CA ASP A 157 -17.16 1.55 3.45
C ASP A 157 -17.85 0.52 2.55
N SER A 158 -18.75 -0.27 3.13
CA SER A 158 -19.42 -1.38 2.45
C SER A 158 -20.95 -1.28 2.52
N ARG A 159 -21.63 -1.86 1.53
CA ARG A 159 -23.08 -2.05 1.50
C ARG A 159 -23.41 -3.51 1.18
N GLY A 160 -24.03 -4.20 2.11
CA GLY A 160 -24.31 -5.63 1.99
C GLY A 160 -23.00 -6.46 1.95
N ARG A 161 -22.70 -7.07 0.82
CA ARG A 161 -21.52 -7.92 0.60
C ARG A 161 -20.42 -7.23 -0.24
N GLU A 162 -20.59 -5.98 -0.57
CA GLU A 162 -19.71 -5.28 -1.49
C GLU A 162 -19.02 -4.10 -0.81
N VAL A 163 -17.72 -3.98 -1.02
CA VAL A 163 -16.95 -2.79 -0.67
C VAL A 163 -17.17 -1.76 -1.77
N LEU A 164 -17.67 -0.57 -1.41
CA LEU A 164 -17.97 0.47 -2.37
C LEU A 164 -16.89 1.55 -2.45
N ARG A 165 -16.23 1.86 -1.33
CA ARG A 165 -15.11 2.80 -1.31
C ARG A 165 -14.17 2.55 -0.13
N ILE A 166 -12.95 3.03 -0.26
CA ILE A 166 -11.94 3.05 0.80
C ILE A 166 -11.49 4.49 1.01
N LEU A 167 -11.50 4.94 2.25
CA LEU A 167 -11.09 6.29 2.66
C LEU A 167 -9.98 6.21 3.70
N PRO A 168 -9.09 7.21 3.79
CA PRO A 168 -8.11 7.26 4.87
C PRO A 168 -8.79 7.47 6.22
N ARG A 169 -8.16 6.95 7.25
CA ARG A 169 -8.44 7.26 8.64
C ARG A 169 -7.23 8.01 9.21
N VAL A 170 -7.48 9.10 9.92
CA VAL A 170 -6.43 9.93 10.49
C VAL A 170 -5.53 9.11 11.41
N ASN A 171 -4.24 9.15 11.14
CA ASN A 171 -3.19 8.65 12.01
C ASN A 171 -1.91 9.47 11.78
N ASP A 172 -1.64 10.42 12.69
CA ASP A 172 -0.54 11.37 12.56
C ASP A 172 0.83 10.70 12.49
N ASP A 173 0.98 9.53 13.11
CA ASP A 173 2.23 8.77 13.10
C ASP A 173 2.50 8.09 11.76
N VAL A 174 1.46 7.66 11.03
CA VAL A 174 1.58 6.84 9.82
C VAL A 174 1.27 7.66 8.57
N ASN A 175 0.00 7.91 8.31
CA ASN A 175 -0.49 8.46 7.05
C ASN A 175 -1.07 9.87 7.16
N GLU A 176 -1.10 10.48 8.34
CA GLU A 176 -1.84 11.71 8.58
C GLU A 176 -3.32 11.55 8.13
N GLU A 177 -3.76 12.37 7.18
CA GLU A 177 -5.11 12.35 6.61
C GLU A 177 -5.12 11.75 5.18
N TRP A 178 -3.98 11.23 4.70
CA TRP A 178 -3.78 10.90 3.30
C TRP A 178 -3.82 9.39 3.03
N ALA A 179 -4.21 9.04 1.81
CA ALA A 179 -4.04 7.72 1.23
C ALA A 179 -3.66 7.86 -0.25
N HIS A 180 -2.85 6.96 -0.77
CA HIS A 180 -2.52 6.99 -2.20
C HIS A 180 -3.66 6.40 -3.05
N ASP A 181 -3.63 6.68 -4.34
CA ASP A 181 -4.72 6.36 -5.26
C ASP A 181 -4.98 4.85 -5.38
N LYS A 182 -3.94 4.05 -5.32
CA LYS A 182 -4.06 2.58 -5.33
C LYS A 182 -4.84 2.07 -4.12
N THR A 183 -4.59 2.58 -2.91
CA THR A 183 -5.38 2.28 -1.71
C THR A 183 -6.86 2.57 -1.90
N ARG A 184 -7.18 3.74 -2.49
CA ARG A 184 -8.56 4.23 -2.62
C ARG A 184 -9.35 3.55 -3.71
N TYR A 185 -8.70 3.25 -4.84
CA TYR A 185 -9.38 2.94 -6.10
C TYR A 185 -9.14 1.52 -6.64
N CYS A 186 -8.44 0.66 -5.89
CA CYS A 186 -8.37 -0.77 -6.23
C CYS A 186 -9.66 -1.54 -5.91
N VAL A 187 -10.70 -0.87 -5.39
CA VAL A 187 -11.94 -1.46 -4.86
C VAL A 187 -12.65 -2.35 -5.87
N ASP A 188 -12.76 -1.92 -7.12
CA ASP A 188 -13.38 -2.72 -8.20
C ASP A 188 -12.58 -4.00 -8.52
N GLY A 189 -11.31 -4.06 -8.16
CA GLY A 189 -10.48 -5.27 -8.22
C GLY A 189 -10.93 -6.33 -7.20
N LEU A 190 -11.47 -5.92 -6.06
CA LEU A 190 -11.94 -6.84 -5.02
C LEU A 190 -13.09 -7.76 -5.47
N THR A 191 -13.81 -7.42 -6.52
CA THR A 191 -14.91 -8.22 -7.06
C THR A 191 -14.54 -8.97 -8.34
N ARG A 192 -13.37 -8.68 -8.94
CA ARG A 192 -12.95 -9.23 -10.22
C ARG A 192 -11.89 -10.32 -10.05
N ARG A 193 -11.87 -11.29 -10.96
CA ARG A 193 -10.91 -12.44 -10.96
C ARG A 193 -10.84 -13.17 -9.61
N ARG A 194 -11.95 -13.22 -8.87
CA ARG A 194 -12.02 -13.85 -7.56
C ARG A 194 -11.98 -15.36 -7.68
N LEU A 195 -11.21 -15.97 -6.78
CA LEU A 195 -11.23 -17.40 -6.54
C LEU A 195 -12.34 -17.69 -5.53
N ASP A 196 -13.35 -18.43 -5.94
CA ASP A 196 -14.58 -18.66 -5.16
C ASP A 196 -14.77 -20.12 -4.70
N ARG A 197 -13.96 -21.04 -5.20
CA ARG A 197 -13.97 -22.47 -4.88
C ARG A 197 -12.61 -23.11 -5.13
N PRO A 198 -12.33 -24.32 -4.61
CA PRO A 198 -11.10 -25.04 -4.93
C PRO A 198 -11.04 -25.49 -6.39
N TYR A 199 -9.82 -25.55 -6.94
CA TYR A 199 -9.55 -26.05 -8.30
C TYR A 199 -8.39 -27.02 -8.29
N LEU A 200 -8.46 -28.03 -9.18
CA LEU A 200 -7.36 -28.93 -9.51
C LEU A 200 -7.02 -28.81 -11.00
N ARG A 201 -5.73 -28.85 -11.31
CA ARG A 201 -5.26 -28.90 -12.68
C ARG A 201 -5.43 -30.31 -13.23
N ARG A 202 -6.27 -30.45 -14.27
CA ARG A 202 -6.52 -31.69 -15.01
C ARG A 202 -6.31 -31.39 -16.48
N ASP A 203 -5.46 -32.17 -17.14
CA ASP A 203 -5.15 -31.99 -18.58
C ASP A 203 -4.76 -30.54 -18.96
N GLY A 204 -3.95 -29.89 -18.10
CA GLY A 204 -3.47 -28.52 -18.27
C GLY A 204 -4.48 -27.42 -17.88
N THR A 205 -5.73 -27.74 -17.58
CA THR A 205 -6.80 -26.78 -17.24
C THR A 205 -7.20 -26.90 -15.77
N LEU A 206 -7.44 -25.75 -15.11
CA LEU A 206 -7.97 -25.71 -13.74
C LEU A 206 -9.48 -26.05 -13.77
N ALA A 207 -9.86 -27.15 -13.15
CA ALA A 207 -11.23 -27.60 -13.01
C ALA A 207 -11.72 -27.42 -11.56
N PRO A 208 -12.96 -26.94 -11.33
CA PRO A 208 -13.52 -26.77 -10.01
C PRO A 208 -13.72 -28.14 -9.33
N VAL A 209 -13.41 -28.20 -8.03
CA VAL A 209 -13.55 -29.40 -7.20
C VAL A 209 -14.06 -29.02 -5.80
N SER A 210 -14.41 -30.06 -5.00
CA SER A 210 -14.74 -29.85 -3.60
C SER A 210 -13.47 -29.66 -2.74
N TRP A 211 -13.62 -29.08 -1.54
CA TRP A 211 -12.56 -29.00 -0.55
C TRP A 211 -11.96 -30.35 -0.20
N ALA A 212 -12.80 -31.37 -0.08
CA ALA A 212 -12.37 -32.75 0.23
C ALA A 212 -11.49 -33.33 -0.88
N GLU A 213 -11.85 -33.12 -2.16
CA GLU A 213 -11.03 -33.55 -3.30
C GLU A 213 -9.71 -32.82 -3.37
N ALA A 214 -9.70 -31.50 -3.12
CA ALA A 214 -8.49 -30.70 -3.09
C ALA A 214 -7.52 -31.14 -1.99
N PHE A 215 -8.02 -31.35 -0.77
CA PHE A 215 -7.22 -31.85 0.36
C PHE A 215 -6.71 -33.28 0.14
N ALA A 216 -7.54 -34.14 -0.43
CA ALA A 216 -7.11 -35.50 -0.80
C ALA A 216 -5.99 -35.50 -1.85
N ALA A 217 -6.05 -34.58 -2.81
CA ALA A 217 -4.99 -34.40 -3.82
C ALA A 217 -3.68 -33.93 -3.19
N ILE A 218 -3.73 -32.99 -2.23
CA ILE A 218 -2.55 -32.55 -1.47
C ILE A 218 -1.96 -33.68 -0.65
N ALA A 219 -2.81 -34.43 0.08
CA ALA A 219 -2.38 -35.57 0.90
C ALA A 219 -1.74 -36.70 0.05
N ALA A 220 -2.23 -36.91 -1.17
CA ALA A 220 -1.72 -37.92 -2.10
C ALA A 220 -0.27 -37.64 -2.55
N VAL A 221 0.22 -36.38 -2.46
CA VAL A 221 1.63 -36.05 -2.75
C VAL A 221 2.58 -36.75 -1.79
N ASN A 222 2.12 -37.07 -0.60
CA ASN A 222 2.92 -37.72 0.46
C ASN A 222 4.28 -37.05 0.66
N ALA A 223 4.25 -35.76 0.86
CA ALA A 223 5.46 -34.93 0.86
C ALA A 223 6.30 -35.10 2.14
N GLY A 224 5.67 -35.47 3.28
CA GLY A 224 6.34 -35.49 4.59
C GLY A 224 6.97 -34.13 4.89
N SER A 225 8.25 -34.12 5.25
CA SER A 225 9.01 -32.88 5.51
C SER A 225 9.49 -32.15 4.24
N SER A 226 9.25 -32.71 3.04
CA SER A 226 9.65 -32.08 1.78
C SER A 226 8.61 -31.05 1.31
N VAL A 227 8.37 -30.06 2.17
CA VAL A 227 7.35 -29.00 1.99
C VAL A 227 8.01 -27.65 2.17
N ALA A 228 7.61 -26.67 1.35
CA ALA A 228 8.02 -25.27 1.48
C ALA A 228 6.81 -24.33 1.38
N ALA A 229 6.94 -23.11 1.91
CA ALA A 229 5.94 -22.07 1.74
C ALA A 229 6.57 -20.73 1.36
N ILE A 230 5.92 -20.00 0.44
CA ILE A 230 6.29 -18.65 0.05
C ILE A 230 5.12 -17.73 0.35
N ALA A 231 5.35 -16.71 1.19
CA ALA A 231 4.37 -15.68 1.48
C ALA A 231 4.42 -14.56 0.43
N GLY A 232 3.27 -14.20 -0.11
CA GLY A 232 3.08 -13.05 -0.99
C GLY A 232 3.00 -11.73 -0.23
N ASP A 233 2.81 -10.64 -0.98
CA ASP A 233 2.95 -9.27 -0.45
C ASP A 233 1.76 -8.80 0.40
N LEU A 234 0.57 -9.41 0.25
CA LEU A 234 -0.68 -8.96 0.87
C LEU A 234 -1.12 -9.81 2.07
N VAL A 235 -0.30 -10.78 2.49
CA VAL A 235 -0.68 -11.81 3.48
C VAL A 235 -0.57 -11.28 4.90
N ASP A 236 -1.56 -11.57 5.73
CA ASP A 236 -1.55 -11.24 7.17
C ASP A 236 -0.66 -12.19 7.99
N CYS A 237 -0.32 -11.76 9.20
CA CYS A 237 0.55 -12.53 10.09
C CYS A 237 -0.07 -13.86 10.56
N GLU A 238 -1.38 -13.92 10.79
CA GLU A 238 -2.09 -15.13 11.20
C GLU A 238 -2.05 -16.20 10.12
N THR A 239 -2.24 -15.84 8.85
CA THR A 239 -2.09 -16.74 7.70
C THR A 239 -0.67 -17.29 7.60
N MET A 240 0.35 -16.40 7.70
CA MET A 240 1.75 -16.81 7.69
C MET A 240 2.07 -17.75 8.87
N PHE A 241 1.59 -17.42 10.06
CA PHE A 241 1.79 -18.26 11.23
C PHE A 241 1.12 -19.63 11.09
N ALA A 242 -0.11 -19.70 10.59
CA ALA A 242 -0.84 -20.96 10.38
C ALA A 242 -0.11 -21.88 9.38
N ALA A 243 0.39 -21.33 8.28
CA ALA A 243 1.21 -22.07 7.32
C ALA A 243 2.53 -22.54 7.95
N LYS A 244 3.23 -21.68 8.70
CA LYS A 244 4.45 -22.03 9.44
C LYS A 244 4.19 -23.16 10.44
N ALA A 245 3.07 -23.11 11.17
CA ALA A 245 2.70 -24.15 12.12
C ALA A 245 2.46 -25.50 11.43
N LEU A 246 1.78 -25.51 10.28
CA LEU A 246 1.60 -26.72 9.47
C LEU A 246 2.94 -27.28 8.99
N LEU A 247 3.82 -26.44 8.41
CA LEU A 247 5.13 -26.89 7.94
C LEU A 247 5.97 -27.46 9.09
N SER A 248 5.97 -26.79 10.24
CA SER A 248 6.68 -27.23 11.44
C SER A 248 6.16 -28.59 11.93
N ALA A 249 4.84 -28.80 11.93
CA ALA A 249 4.22 -30.08 12.27
C ALA A 249 4.59 -31.22 11.31
N LEU A 250 4.87 -30.87 10.03
CA LEU A 250 5.38 -31.79 9.01
C LEU A 250 6.91 -31.97 9.07
N GLY A 251 7.62 -31.22 9.92
CA GLY A 251 9.08 -31.27 10.09
C GLY A 251 9.86 -30.43 9.08
N SER A 252 9.25 -29.40 8.48
CA SER A 252 9.91 -28.46 7.58
C SER A 252 10.06 -27.07 8.18
N THR A 253 11.16 -26.38 7.82
CA THR A 253 11.45 -24.97 8.16
C THR A 253 11.63 -24.09 6.91
N LEU A 254 11.28 -24.61 5.74
CA LEU A 254 11.49 -23.93 4.45
C LEU A 254 10.38 -22.92 4.19
N ILE A 255 10.51 -21.73 4.78
CA ILE A 255 9.58 -20.60 4.60
C ILE A 255 10.31 -19.36 4.13
N GLU A 256 9.75 -18.62 3.17
CA GLU A 256 10.33 -17.41 2.59
C GLU A 256 9.24 -16.39 2.26
N GLY A 257 9.51 -15.11 2.48
CA GLY A 257 8.58 -14.03 2.16
C GLY A 257 9.10 -13.09 1.06
N ARG A 258 10.39 -13.14 0.69
CA ARG A 258 11.02 -12.28 -0.33
C ARG A 258 10.82 -12.89 -1.73
N GLN A 259 9.56 -12.95 -2.17
CA GLN A 259 9.13 -13.69 -3.38
C GLN A 259 9.82 -13.27 -4.69
N THR A 260 10.43 -12.09 -4.74
CA THR A 260 11.15 -11.57 -5.94
C THR A 260 12.63 -11.95 -5.99
N GLY A 261 13.07 -12.91 -5.19
CA GLY A 261 14.45 -13.42 -5.20
C GLY A 261 15.44 -12.58 -4.38
N LEU A 262 14.97 -11.67 -3.54
CA LEU A 262 15.82 -10.92 -2.63
C LEU A 262 16.40 -11.82 -1.53
N SER A 263 17.68 -11.59 -1.17
CA SER A 263 18.41 -12.41 -0.19
C SER A 263 19.17 -11.57 0.85
N TYR A 264 18.78 -10.31 1.05
CA TYR A 264 19.38 -9.45 2.08
C TYR A 264 19.31 -10.10 3.47
N ASP A 265 20.30 -9.82 4.32
CA ASP A 265 20.40 -10.38 5.67
C ASP A 265 19.31 -9.85 6.59
N VAL A 266 18.78 -10.74 7.42
CA VAL A 266 17.69 -10.46 8.37
C VAL A 266 18.03 -10.88 9.81
N SER A 267 19.29 -11.14 10.08
CA SER A 267 19.76 -11.53 11.41
C SER A 267 19.55 -10.43 12.44
N SER A 268 19.45 -9.18 12.01
CA SER A 268 19.05 -8.02 12.80
C SER A 268 17.81 -7.37 12.17
N LEU A 269 16.67 -7.44 12.83
CA LEU A 269 15.45 -6.78 12.37
C LEU A 269 15.62 -5.25 12.31
N ALA A 270 16.41 -4.65 13.18
CA ALA A 270 16.71 -3.23 13.11
C ALA A 270 17.49 -2.85 11.84
N ALA A 271 18.28 -3.76 11.27
CA ALA A 271 19.01 -3.53 10.01
C ALA A 271 18.13 -3.65 8.75
N VAL A 272 16.85 -3.98 8.91
CA VAL A 272 15.87 -4.10 7.82
C VAL A 272 14.56 -3.37 8.12
N ASN A 273 14.55 -2.51 9.13
CA ASN A 273 13.39 -1.72 9.55
C ASN A 273 13.56 -0.23 9.20
N SER A 274 12.48 0.53 9.13
CA SER A 274 12.51 1.99 9.05
C SER A 274 12.57 2.56 10.47
N ASN A 275 13.79 2.67 11.02
CA ASN A 275 13.99 2.96 12.44
C ASN A 275 13.71 4.41 12.83
N THR A 276 13.79 5.35 11.89
CA THR A 276 13.44 6.75 12.13
C THR A 276 11.95 6.91 12.44
N GLY A 277 11.12 5.97 11.95
CA GLY A 277 9.67 6.10 11.93
C GLY A 277 9.19 7.05 10.83
N LEU A 278 7.93 6.88 10.42
CA LEU A 278 7.37 7.68 9.32
C LEU A 278 7.25 9.17 9.69
N ASN A 279 6.79 9.48 10.90
CA ASN A 279 6.70 10.84 11.41
C ASN A 279 8.09 11.47 11.62
N GLY A 280 9.09 10.70 12.03
CA GLY A 280 10.46 11.17 12.21
C GLY A 280 11.13 11.62 10.92
N LEU A 281 10.72 11.11 9.75
CA LEU A 281 11.25 11.56 8.46
C LEU A 281 11.05 13.06 8.20
N GLU A 282 10.01 13.66 8.78
CA GLU A 282 9.78 15.11 8.66
C GLU A 282 10.83 15.96 9.36
N GLU A 283 11.53 15.38 10.34
CA GLU A 283 12.50 16.06 11.17
C GLU A 283 13.92 15.98 10.59
N ALA A 284 14.11 15.18 9.54
CA ALA A 284 15.40 14.99 8.90
C ALA A 284 15.95 16.31 8.34
N ASP A 285 17.26 16.52 8.45
CA ASP A 285 17.98 17.69 7.91
C ASP A 285 18.97 17.31 6.80
N ALA A 286 19.38 16.05 6.71
CA ALA A 286 20.11 15.48 5.59
C ALA A 286 19.59 14.08 5.28
N VAL A 287 19.27 13.79 4.02
CA VAL A 287 18.69 12.52 3.57
C VAL A 287 19.53 11.94 2.43
N LEU A 288 19.91 10.68 2.53
CA LEU A 288 20.51 9.91 1.45
C LEU A 288 19.58 8.76 1.05
N LEU A 289 19.04 8.85 -0.15
CA LEU A 289 18.22 7.80 -0.78
C LEU A 289 19.13 6.84 -1.57
N VAL A 290 19.02 5.55 -1.31
CA VAL A 290 19.86 4.53 -1.94
C VAL A 290 18.98 3.49 -2.63
N GLY A 291 18.98 3.52 -3.95
CA GLY A 291 18.28 2.54 -4.77
C GLY A 291 16.77 2.49 -4.55
N THR A 292 16.15 3.65 -4.33
CA THR A 292 14.70 3.78 -4.14
C THR A 292 14.08 4.84 -5.03
N ASN A 293 12.96 4.51 -5.65
CA ASN A 293 11.96 5.47 -6.07
C ASN A 293 10.93 5.59 -4.93
N ILE A 294 11.26 6.36 -3.91
CA ILE A 294 10.42 6.48 -2.70
C ILE A 294 9.02 7.03 -3.00
N ARG A 295 8.84 7.79 -4.08
CA ARG A 295 7.56 8.27 -4.54
C ARG A 295 6.60 7.11 -4.89
N TRP A 296 7.13 6.00 -5.42
CA TRP A 296 6.35 4.82 -5.80
C TRP A 296 6.42 3.67 -4.79
N GLU A 297 7.53 3.54 -4.07
CA GLU A 297 7.69 2.49 -3.05
C GLU A 297 6.90 2.82 -1.77
N ALA A 298 6.88 4.11 -1.38
CA ALA A 298 6.22 4.59 -0.17
C ALA A 298 5.74 6.06 -0.34
N PRO A 299 4.66 6.32 -1.10
CA PRO A 299 4.22 7.68 -1.43
C PRO A 299 4.04 8.59 -0.21
N LEU A 300 3.52 8.04 0.89
CA LEU A 300 3.31 8.82 2.11
C LEU A 300 4.61 9.11 2.88
N ALA A 301 5.62 8.24 2.80
CA ALA A 301 6.96 8.56 3.30
C ALA A 301 7.61 9.67 2.45
N ASN A 302 7.36 9.67 1.12
CA ASN A 302 7.82 10.73 0.23
C ASN A 302 7.25 12.11 0.62
N THR A 303 5.97 12.19 1.01
CA THR A 303 5.36 13.45 1.49
C THR A 303 6.03 13.95 2.79
N ARG A 304 6.45 13.05 3.67
CA ARG A 304 7.16 13.38 4.91
C ARG A 304 8.54 13.99 4.61
N ILE A 305 9.29 13.40 3.67
CA ILE A 305 10.58 13.97 3.22
C ILE A 305 10.36 15.33 2.54
N ARG A 306 9.29 15.49 1.73
CA ARG A 306 8.94 16.79 1.15
C ARG A 306 8.77 17.88 2.22
N LYS A 307 8.12 17.55 3.34
CA LYS A 307 8.00 18.50 4.48
C LYS A 307 9.38 18.84 5.08
N ALA A 308 10.28 17.84 5.23
CA ALA A 308 11.65 18.08 5.67
C ALA A 308 12.40 19.02 4.70
N VAL A 309 12.27 18.79 3.38
CA VAL A 309 12.89 19.66 2.36
C VAL A 309 12.35 21.09 2.42
N LYS A 310 11.05 21.29 2.64
CA LYS A 310 10.47 22.63 2.86
C LYS A 310 11.04 23.32 4.10
N ARG A 311 11.55 22.56 5.09
CA ARG A 311 12.26 23.10 6.27
C ARG A 311 13.76 23.27 6.05
N GLY A 312 14.27 22.94 4.85
CA GLY A 312 15.67 23.12 4.47
C GLY A 312 16.53 21.87 4.42
N ALA A 313 15.95 20.67 4.58
CA ALA A 313 16.68 19.41 4.45
C ALA A 313 17.29 19.27 3.06
N LYS A 314 18.52 18.73 3.00
CA LYS A 314 19.20 18.37 1.76
C LYS A 314 18.94 16.91 1.44
N VAL A 315 18.58 16.62 0.19
CA VAL A 315 18.34 15.24 -0.27
C VAL A 315 19.34 14.89 -1.36
N PHE A 316 20.03 13.78 -1.17
CA PHE A 316 20.93 13.14 -2.12
C PHE A 316 20.38 11.79 -2.51
N ALA A 317 20.62 11.33 -3.74
CA ALA A 317 20.12 10.05 -4.20
C ALA A 317 21.16 9.29 -5.06
N ILE A 318 21.22 7.97 -4.85
CA ILE A 318 21.95 7.02 -5.70
C ILE A 318 20.91 6.10 -6.34
N GLY A 319 20.81 6.14 -7.66
CA GLY A 319 19.85 5.38 -8.47
C GLY A 319 19.52 6.09 -9.77
N PRO A 320 18.62 5.54 -10.61
CA PRO A 320 18.09 6.23 -11.77
C PRO A 320 17.35 7.52 -11.38
N GLU A 321 17.62 8.61 -12.09
CA GLU A 321 16.89 9.87 -11.84
C GLU A 321 15.40 9.70 -12.04
N THR A 322 14.62 10.26 -11.11
CA THR A 322 13.16 10.27 -11.15
C THR A 322 12.62 11.52 -10.46
N GLU A 323 11.41 11.92 -10.83
CA GLU A 323 10.73 13.06 -10.21
C GLU A 323 10.20 12.69 -8.82
N LEU A 324 10.80 13.25 -7.79
CA LEU A 324 10.43 13.02 -6.38
C LEU A 324 9.56 14.13 -5.78
N THR A 325 9.16 15.13 -6.58
CA THR A 325 8.35 16.30 -6.17
C THR A 325 9.08 17.31 -5.27
N TYR A 326 10.39 17.17 -5.10
CA TYR A 326 11.27 18.10 -4.39
C TYR A 326 12.69 18.03 -4.94
N ARG A 327 13.48 19.06 -4.63
CA ARG A 327 14.86 19.14 -5.11
C ARG A 327 15.71 18.02 -4.52
N THR A 328 16.32 17.23 -5.41
CA THR A 328 17.19 16.11 -5.09
C THR A 328 18.50 16.26 -5.87
N GLU A 329 19.62 16.01 -5.20
CA GLU A 329 20.93 15.93 -5.85
C GLU A 329 21.23 14.48 -6.20
N TRP A 330 21.19 14.16 -7.49
CA TRP A 330 21.47 12.83 -8.02
C TRP A 330 22.97 12.62 -8.16
N LEU A 331 23.51 11.65 -7.42
CA LEU A 331 24.95 11.33 -7.38
C LEU A 331 25.39 10.38 -8.49
N GLY A 332 24.44 9.67 -9.08
CA GLY A 332 24.67 8.65 -10.12
C GLY A 332 23.93 7.36 -9.82
N ASN A 333 24.09 6.37 -10.71
CA ASN A 333 23.33 5.11 -10.63
C ASN A 333 24.19 3.89 -10.21
N ASP A 334 25.44 4.09 -9.80
CA ASP A 334 26.32 2.98 -9.38
C ASP A 334 26.40 2.90 -7.86
N LEU A 335 26.04 1.74 -7.29
CA LEU A 335 26.15 1.49 -5.85
C LEU A 335 27.58 1.47 -5.32
N GLY A 336 28.60 1.40 -6.18
CA GLY A 336 30.00 1.60 -5.82
C GLY A 336 30.26 2.95 -5.13
N LEU A 337 29.40 3.94 -5.37
CA LEU A 337 29.42 5.24 -4.66
C LEU A 337 29.26 5.12 -3.14
N LEU A 338 28.64 4.05 -2.62
CA LEU A 338 28.55 3.80 -1.18
C LEU A 338 29.95 3.59 -0.54
N GLY A 339 30.93 3.12 -1.31
CA GLY A 339 32.31 2.98 -0.85
C GLY A 339 33.07 4.31 -0.75
N LYS A 340 32.65 5.33 -1.49
CA LYS A 340 33.25 6.68 -1.49
C LYS A 340 32.23 7.71 -1.91
N LEU A 341 31.51 8.25 -0.93
CA LEU A 341 30.54 9.32 -1.15
C LEU A 341 31.24 10.63 -1.58
N PRO A 342 30.60 11.47 -2.42
CA PRO A 342 31.07 12.83 -2.73
C PRO A 342 31.21 13.69 -1.48
N GLU A 343 32.15 14.64 -1.50
CA GLU A 343 32.46 15.54 -0.38
C GLU A 343 31.21 16.34 0.08
N ALA A 344 30.38 16.78 -0.86
CA ALA A 344 29.14 17.49 -0.56
C ALA A 344 28.17 16.70 0.35
N VAL A 345 28.12 15.38 0.19
CA VAL A 345 27.34 14.51 1.08
C VAL A 345 27.98 14.46 2.47
N ALA A 346 29.29 14.22 2.53
CA ALA A 346 30.00 14.17 3.80
C ALA A 346 29.87 15.45 4.60
N GLU A 347 29.98 16.63 3.95
CA GLU A 347 29.78 17.93 4.57
C GLU A 347 28.34 18.12 5.08
N ALA A 348 27.34 17.77 4.27
CA ALA A 348 25.94 17.89 4.67
C ALA A 348 25.61 17.03 5.89
N PHE A 349 26.11 15.79 5.93
CA PHE A 349 25.86 14.87 7.03
C PHE A 349 26.68 15.18 8.29
N ALA A 350 27.89 15.74 8.14
CA ALA A 350 28.71 16.18 9.28
C ALA A 350 28.01 17.27 10.12
N GLY A 351 27.26 18.16 9.46
CA GLY A 351 26.49 19.24 10.13
C GLY A 351 25.08 18.82 10.55
N ALA A 352 24.61 17.65 10.14
CA ALA A 352 23.23 17.23 10.35
C ALA A 352 22.96 16.86 11.81
N ALA A 353 21.86 17.37 12.37
CA ALA A 353 21.37 16.96 13.70
C ALA A 353 20.57 15.64 13.61
N LYS A 354 19.84 15.47 12.51
CA LYS A 354 18.94 14.33 12.26
C LYS A 354 19.18 13.73 10.86
N PRO A 355 20.38 13.12 10.65
CA PRO A 355 20.72 12.49 9.38
C PRO A 355 19.90 11.23 9.13
N VAL A 356 19.52 10.99 7.88
CA VAL A 356 18.72 9.83 7.46
C VAL A 356 19.33 9.19 6.23
N LEU A 357 19.44 7.86 6.22
CA LEU A 357 19.71 7.03 5.05
C LEU A 357 18.52 6.10 4.83
N ILE A 358 18.04 6.00 3.59
CA ILE A 358 16.92 5.14 3.21
C ILE A 358 17.37 4.21 2.09
N MET A 359 17.38 2.91 2.35
CA MET A 359 17.58 1.88 1.33
C MET A 359 16.24 1.42 0.78
N GLY A 360 16.10 1.40 -0.55
CA GLY A 360 14.93 0.85 -1.21
C GLY A 360 15.17 -0.53 -1.82
N ALA A 361 14.11 -1.06 -2.41
CA ALA A 361 14.10 -2.40 -2.99
C ALA A 361 15.11 -2.60 -4.13
N GLY A 362 15.44 -1.54 -4.88
CA GLY A 362 16.45 -1.60 -5.93
C GLY A 362 17.86 -1.81 -5.39
N ALA A 363 18.22 -1.21 -4.24
CA ALA A 363 19.50 -1.46 -3.60
C ALA A 363 19.54 -2.84 -2.92
N LEU A 364 18.44 -3.26 -2.27
CA LEU A 364 18.33 -4.56 -1.62
C LEU A 364 18.46 -5.75 -2.61
N ALA A 365 18.27 -5.49 -3.89
CA ALA A 365 18.43 -6.50 -4.95
C ALA A 365 19.90 -6.71 -5.39
N VAL A 366 20.84 -5.92 -4.86
CA VAL A 366 22.25 -6.00 -5.25
C VAL A 366 23.08 -6.51 -4.08
N ASP A 367 23.79 -7.61 -4.30
CA ASP A 367 24.64 -8.23 -3.29
C ASP A 367 25.69 -7.23 -2.75
N GLY A 368 25.88 -7.25 -1.43
CA GLY A 368 26.80 -6.35 -0.75
C GLY A 368 26.28 -4.93 -0.47
N ALA A 369 25.16 -4.51 -1.08
CA ALA A 369 24.64 -3.16 -0.90
C ALA A 369 24.20 -2.89 0.55
N GLN A 370 23.54 -3.86 1.20
CA GLN A 370 23.15 -3.75 2.61
C GLN A 370 24.37 -3.58 3.52
N GLY A 371 25.42 -4.41 3.35
CA GLY A 371 26.64 -4.29 4.11
C GLY A 371 27.38 -2.98 3.88
N ALA A 372 27.39 -2.48 2.62
CA ALA A 372 27.97 -1.19 2.29
C ALA A 372 27.20 -0.03 2.95
N ALA A 373 25.89 -0.05 2.92
CA ALA A 373 25.05 0.96 3.58
C ALA A 373 25.19 0.93 5.12
N LEU A 374 25.26 -0.26 5.72
CA LEU A 374 25.47 -0.41 7.16
C LEU A 374 26.83 0.17 7.64
N LYS A 375 27.88 0.10 6.80
CA LYS A 375 29.16 0.77 7.10
C LYS A 375 29.05 2.29 7.15
N LEU A 376 28.12 2.86 6.40
CA LEU A 376 27.89 4.31 6.39
C LEU A 376 27.23 4.80 7.68
N VAL A 377 26.64 3.94 8.50
CA VAL A 377 25.98 4.32 9.76
C VAL A 377 26.92 5.12 10.66
N GLY A 378 28.14 4.65 10.86
CA GLY A 378 29.15 5.38 11.64
C GLY A 378 29.71 6.61 10.90
N THR A 379 30.00 6.47 9.60
CA THR A 379 30.61 7.53 8.78
C THR A 379 29.68 8.74 8.63
N LEU A 380 28.37 8.51 8.46
CA LEU A 380 27.37 9.56 8.32
C LEU A 380 26.73 9.99 9.66
N GLY A 381 27.14 9.38 10.79
CA GLY A 381 26.62 9.69 12.11
C GLY A 381 25.12 9.46 12.26
N LEU A 382 24.59 8.39 11.64
CA LEU A 382 23.15 8.09 11.61
C LEU A 382 22.58 7.75 12.99
N LEU A 383 23.41 7.28 13.93
CA LEU A 383 22.99 6.97 15.29
C LEU A 383 23.38 8.11 16.23
N LYS A 384 22.37 8.66 16.88
CA LYS A 384 22.53 9.69 17.91
C LYS A 384 21.63 9.35 19.10
N ASP A 385 21.77 10.09 20.19
CA ASP A 385 20.89 9.88 21.35
C ASP A 385 19.43 10.12 20.97
N GLY A 386 18.60 9.09 21.17
CA GLY A 386 17.19 9.11 20.79
C GLY A 386 16.90 9.12 19.28
N TRP A 387 17.92 8.89 18.41
CA TRP A 387 17.76 8.92 16.96
C TRP A 387 18.48 7.76 16.27
N ASN A 388 17.76 7.03 15.42
CA ASN A 388 18.33 6.06 14.49
C ASN A 388 17.90 6.43 13.06
N GLY A 389 18.82 6.98 12.28
CA GLY A 389 18.60 7.44 10.91
C GLY A 389 18.78 6.37 9.84
N PHE A 390 18.99 5.11 10.17
CA PHE A 390 19.09 4.03 9.19
C PHE A 390 17.71 3.43 8.91
N ASN A 391 17.29 3.42 7.65
CA ASN A 391 15.97 2.97 7.23
C ASN A 391 16.03 2.05 6.02
N VAL A 392 15.16 1.05 6.01
CA VAL A 392 14.92 0.16 4.87
C VAL A 392 13.45 0.23 4.50
N LEU A 393 13.16 0.42 3.21
CA LEU A 393 11.81 0.40 2.68
C LEU A 393 11.49 -0.99 2.13
N HIS A 394 10.34 -1.49 2.52
CA HIS A 394 9.72 -2.67 1.96
C HIS A 394 8.47 -2.29 1.18
N THR A 395 8.28 -2.89 0.02
CA THR A 395 7.12 -2.62 -0.85
C THR A 395 5.89 -3.46 -0.50
N ALA A 396 6.07 -4.50 0.33
CA ALA A 396 5.05 -5.47 0.69
C ALA A 396 4.52 -5.26 2.12
N ALA A 397 3.22 -5.21 2.31
CA ALA A 397 2.56 -5.12 3.62
C ALA A 397 2.87 -6.34 4.52
N ALA A 398 3.05 -7.51 3.93
CA ALA A 398 3.39 -8.76 4.63
C ALA A 398 4.85 -8.81 5.13
N ARG A 399 5.74 -7.93 4.63
CA ARG A 399 7.19 -8.13 4.76
C ARG A 399 7.66 -8.12 6.21
N MET A 400 7.45 -7.05 6.96
CA MET A 400 7.96 -6.96 8.32
C MET A 400 7.33 -8.02 9.23
N GLY A 401 6.03 -8.27 9.13
CA GLY A 401 5.37 -9.37 9.85
C GLY A 401 5.96 -10.74 9.50
N GLY A 402 6.22 -10.98 8.22
CA GLY A 402 6.88 -12.20 7.75
C GLY A 402 8.29 -12.38 8.31
N LEU A 403 9.11 -11.32 8.29
CA LEU A 403 10.47 -11.35 8.87
C LEU A 403 10.43 -11.63 10.37
N MET A 404 9.51 -11.04 11.12
CA MET A 404 9.30 -11.32 12.55
C MET A 404 8.87 -12.77 12.80
N LEU A 405 8.13 -13.38 11.88
CA LEU A 405 7.70 -14.79 11.93
C LEU A 405 8.77 -15.76 11.39
N GLY A 406 9.88 -15.26 10.85
CA GLY A 406 10.98 -16.06 10.33
C GLY A 406 10.83 -16.49 8.85
N TYR A 407 10.01 -15.80 8.06
CA TYR A 407 9.88 -16.00 6.62
C TYR A 407 11.08 -15.44 5.86
N ALA A 408 12.25 -16.00 6.14
CA ALA A 408 13.49 -15.64 5.47
C ALA A 408 14.51 -16.77 5.57
N GLN A 409 14.97 -17.26 4.42
CA GLN A 409 16.09 -18.18 4.33
C GLN A 409 17.39 -17.39 4.04
N PRO A 410 18.56 -17.85 4.46
CA PRO A 410 19.81 -17.13 4.22
C PRO A 410 20.05 -16.80 2.73
N GLY A 411 19.78 -17.75 1.83
CA GLY A 411 19.87 -17.56 0.38
C GLY A 411 18.54 -17.17 -0.29
N GLY A 412 17.51 -16.77 0.48
CA GLY A 412 16.20 -16.42 -0.08
C GLY A 412 15.50 -17.59 -0.76
N ILE A 413 14.78 -17.31 -1.84
CA ILE A 413 14.08 -18.34 -2.64
C ILE A 413 15.05 -19.39 -3.21
N ALA A 414 16.30 -19.05 -3.45
CA ALA A 414 17.29 -20.00 -3.98
C ALA A 414 17.47 -21.22 -3.05
N ASP A 415 17.39 -21.04 -1.73
CA ASP A 415 17.45 -22.14 -0.77
C ASP A 415 16.25 -23.08 -0.90
N LEU A 416 15.05 -22.53 -1.14
CA LEU A 416 13.85 -23.34 -1.38
C LEU A 416 13.97 -24.14 -2.69
N VAL A 417 14.48 -23.48 -3.75
CA VAL A 417 14.71 -24.13 -5.05
C VAL A 417 15.75 -25.25 -4.91
N ALA A 418 16.84 -25.01 -4.18
CA ALA A 418 17.89 -26.00 -3.94
C ALA A 418 17.37 -27.21 -3.12
N ALA A 419 16.46 -26.99 -2.20
CA ALA A 419 15.84 -28.03 -1.39
C ALA A 419 14.88 -28.94 -2.18
N LYS A 420 14.41 -28.50 -3.37
CA LYS A 420 13.50 -29.24 -4.27
C LYS A 420 12.29 -29.82 -3.54
N PRO A 421 11.45 -29.00 -2.89
CA PRO A 421 10.30 -29.50 -2.13
C PRO A 421 9.35 -30.25 -3.07
N LYS A 422 8.77 -31.36 -2.58
CA LYS A 422 7.70 -32.07 -3.29
C LYS A 422 6.42 -31.25 -3.34
N LEU A 423 6.17 -30.44 -2.28
CA LEU A 423 4.98 -29.63 -2.12
C LEU A 423 5.39 -28.19 -1.82
N LEU A 424 4.88 -27.24 -2.59
CA LEU A 424 5.11 -25.81 -2.42
C LEU A 424 3.78 -25.11 -2.19
N PHE A 425 3.64 -24.46 -1.05
CA PHE A 425 2.54 -23.53 -0.78
C PHE A 425 2.90 -22.12 -1.20
N ALA A 426 2.12 -21.51 -2.09
CA ALA A 426 2.20 -20.12 -2.50
C ALA A 426 1.04 -19.35 -1.85
N LEU A 427 1.32 -18.59 -0.80
CA LEU A 427 0.33 -17.83 -0.02
C LEU A 427 0.09 -16.48 -0.68
N GLY A 428 -0.82 -16.39 -1.63
CA GLY A 428 -1.02 -15.17 -2.41
C GLY A 428 0.26 -14.67 -3.08
N ALA A 429 1.19 -15.58 -3.38
CA ALA A 429 2.47 -15.24 -3.99
C ALA A 429 2.34 -15.27 -5.52
N ASP A 430 2.39 -14.10 -6.14
CA ASP A 430 2.18 -13.92 -7.58
C ASP A 430 3.45 -13.47 -8.34
N GLU A 431 4.51 -13.08 -7.62
CA GLU A 431 5.76 -12.55 -8.21
C GLU A 431 6.91 -13.57 -8.16
N VAL A 432 6.58 -14.85 -7.94
CA VAL A 432 7.54 -15.96 -7.89
C VAL A 432 7.80 -16.48 -9.31
N ASP A 433 9.05 -16.82 -9.62
CA ASP A 433 9.36 -17.65 -10.79
C ASP A 433 9.03 -19.12 -10.50
N PHE A 434 7.81 -19.52 -10.79
CA PHE A 434 7.33 -20.90 -10.58
C PHE A 434 7.99 -21.93 -11.50
N ALA A 435 8.69 -21.51 -12.56
CA ALA A 435 9.45 -22.43 -13.41
C ALA A 435 10.63 -23.05 -12.65
N ALA A 436 11.20 -22.32 -11.69
CA ALA A 436 12.26 -22.84 -10.82
C ALA A 436 11.79 -24.00 -9.93
N PHE A 437 10.47 -24.16 -9.73
CA PHE A 437 9.83 -25.24 -8.94
C PHE A 437 9.11 -26.27 -9.82
N ALA A 438 9.60 -26.54 -11.02
CA ALA A 438 8.94 -27.45 -12.00
C ALA A 438 8.69 -28.85 -11.45
N GLY A 439 9.52 -29.34 -10.50
CA GLY A 439 9.37 -30.67 -9.87
C GLY A 439 8.46 -30.71 -8.64
N SER A 440 7.91 -29.57 -8.22
CA SER A 440 7.04 -29.46 -7.04
C SER A 440 5.57 -29.46 -7.44
N THR A 441 4.71 -30.09 -6.63
CA THR A 441 3.27 -29.80 -6.67
C THR A 441 3.01 -28.45 -6.03
N LYS A 442 2.47 -27.51 -6.80
CA LYS A 442 2.24 -26.13 -6.40
C LYS A 442 0.80 -25.95 -5.91
N VAL A 443 0.65 -25.55 -4.66
CA VAL A 443 -0.64 -25.22 -4.04
C VAL A 443 -0.70 -23.71 -3.84
N TYR A 444 -1.56 -23.04 -4.57
CA TYR A 444 -1.83 -21.63 -4.38
C TYR A 444 -2.96 -21.45 -3.36
N VAL A 445 -2.72 -20.69 -2.30
CA VAL A 445 -3.72 -20.27 -1.32
C VAL A 445 -3.87 -18.77 -1.42
N GLY A 446 -5.01 -18.30 -1.91
CA GLY A 446 -5.20 -16.86 -2.12
C GLY A 446 -6.55 -16.51 -2.73
N HIS A 447 -6.78 -15.25 -2.96
CA HIS A 447 -8.09 -14.67 -3.24
C HIS A 447 -8.34 -14.29 -4.70
N HIS A 448 -7.29 -14.17 -5.53
CA HIS A 448 -7.41 -13.73 -6.93
C HIS A 448 -6.74 -14.69 -7.88
N GLY A 449 -7.36 -14.85 -9.06
CA GLY A 449 -6.77 -15.56 -10.20
C GLY A 449 -5.76 -14.65 -10.92
N ASP A 450 -4.48 -14.81 -10.59
CA ASP A 450 -3.35 -14.11 -11.22
C ASP A 450 -2.22 -15.10 -11.50
N LYS A 451 -0.98 -14.66 -11.62
CA LYS A 451 0.18 -15.46 -12.01
C LYS A 451 0.37 -16.71 -11.14
N GLY A 452 0.26 -16.56 -9.83
CA GLY A 452 0.41 -17.67 -8.88
C GLY A 452 -0.65 -18.74 -9.05
N ALA A 453 -1.92 -18.33 -9.12
CA ALA A 453 -3.03 -19.27 -9.38
C ALA A 453 -2.92 -19.93 -10.76
N ALA A 454 -2.47 -19.18 -11.79
CA ALA A 454 -2.27 -19.71 -13.13
C ALA A 454 -1.15 -20.77 -13.19
N ALA A 455 -0.12 -20.64 -12.36
CA ALA A 455 1.01 -21.58 -12.30
C ALA A 455 0.74 -22.80 -11.38
N ALA A 456 -0.28 -22.73 -10.52
CA ALA A 456 -0.56 -23.75 -9.52
C ALA A 456 -1.18 -25.03 -10.11
N ASP A 457 -0.92 -26.16 -9.45
CA ASP A 457 -1.56 -27.46 -9.71
C ASP A 457 -2.88 -27.57 -8.91
N ILE A 458 -2.91 -26.98 -7.72
CA ILE A 458 -4.05 -26.95 -6.81
C ILE A 458 -4.26 -25.49 -6.38
N VAL A 459 -5.52 -25.02 -6.42
CA VAL A 459 -5.89 -23.69 -5.97
C VAL A 459 -6.89 -23.81 -4.82
N LEU A 460 -6.59 -23.18 -3.70
CA LEU A 460 -7.46 -23.09 -2.52
C LEU A 460 -7.88 -21.62 -2.34
N PRO A 461 -9.19 -21.32 -2.42
CA PRO A 461 -9.68 -19.95 -2.37
C PRO A 461 -9.60 -19.38 -0.94
N GLY A 462 -8.74 -18.40 -0.75
CA GLY A 462 -8.57 -17.62 0.47
C GLY A 462 -9.39 -16.34 0.49
N ALA A 463 -9.36 -15.65 1.64
CA ALA A 463 -10.02 -14.37 1.86
C ALA A 463 -9.11 -13.18 1.54
N ALA A 464 -9.65 -12.13 0.90
CA ALA A 464 -8.96 -10.86 0.72
C ALA A 464 -8.89 -10.08 2.05
N PHE A 465 -8.03 -9.06 2.13
CA PHE A 465 -7.80 -8.28 3.36
C PHE A 465 -9.07 -7.61 3.93
N THR A 466 -10.07 -7.33 3.11
CA THR A 466 -11.37 -6.78 3.52
C THR A 466 -12.36 -7.85 4.00
N GLU A 467 -12.01 -9.14 3.88
CA GLU A 467 -12.90 -10.29 4.11
C GLU A 467 -12.45 -11.12 5.30
N LYS A 468 -11.46 -10.68 6.04
CA LYS A 468 -10.93 -11.35 7.25
C LYS A 468 -10.38 -10.32 8.23
N ASP A 469 -10.32 -10.72 9.49
CA ASP A 469 -9.51 -10.04 10.49
C ASP A 469 -8.03 -10.41 10.25
N GLY A 470 -7.11 -9.47 10.52
CA GLY A 470 -5.70 -9.74 10.31
C GLY A 470 -4.78 -8.78 11.05
N THR A 471 -3.56 -9.24 11.29
CA THR A 471 -2.46 -8.43 11.82
C THR A 471 -1.48 -8.13 10.71
N TYR A 472 -1.09 -6.86 10.60
CA TYR A 472 -0.06 -6.39 9.69
C TYR A 472 1.02 -5.62 10.46
N VAL A 473 2.25 -5.68 9.99
CA VAL A 473 3.36 -4.91 10.55
C VAL A 473 3.94 -4.07 9.44
N ASN A 474 3.89 -2.75 9.60
CA ASN A 474 4.36 -1.83 8.57
C ASN A 474 5.90 -1.69 8.56
N ILE A 475 6.43 -0.88 7.63
CA ILE A 475 7.88 -0.69 7.43
C ILE A 475 8.62 -0.15 8.66
N GLU A 476 7.94 0.52 9.59
CA GLU A 476 8.55 1.03 10.84
C GLU A 476 8.44 0.04 12.01
N GLY A 477 7.92 -1.19 11.76
CA GLY A 477 7.69 -2.19 12.80
C GLY A 477 6.41 -1.95 13.62
N ARG A 478 5.48 -1.14 13.14
CA ARG A 478 4.21 -0.88 13.82
C ARG A 478 3.22 -2.02 13.57
N VAL A 479 2.84 -2.69 14.63
CA VAL A 479 1.82 -3.74 14.64
C VAL A 479 0.43 -3.10 14.59
N GLN A 480 -0.39 -3.49 13.62
CA GLN A 480 -1.71 -2.92 13.37
C GLN A 480 -2.73 -4.03 13.12
N ARG A 481 -4.00 -3.77 13.49
CA ARG A 481 -5.13 -4.71 13.31
C ARG A 481 -6.07 -4.21 12.22
N SER A 482 -6.51 -5.14 11.38
CA SER A 482 -7.53 -4.94 10.35
C SER A 482 -8.75 -5.77 10.71
N GLU A 483 -9.95 -5.19 10.55
CA GLU A 483 -11.23 -5.84 10.83
C GLU A 483 -11.92 -6.26 9.52
N MET A 484 -12.67 -7.36 9.57
CA MET A 484 -13.47 -7.87 8.46
C MET A 484 -14.65 -6.92 8.13
N ALA A 485 -14.67 -6.41 6.90
CA ALA A 485 -15.75 -5.55 6.40
C ALA A 485 -16.88 -6.32 5.74
N VAL A 486 -16.56 -7.32 4.93
CA VAL A 486 -17.48 -8.14 4.13
C VAL A 486 -17.08 -9.62 4.18
N PHE A 487 -17.99 -10.51 3.77
CA PHE A 487 -17.69 -11.94 3.69
C PHE A 487 -17.04 -12.30 2.35
N ALA A 488 -16.16 -13.30 2.39
CA ALA A 488 -15.55 -13.86 1.20
C ALA A 488 -16.61 -14.50 0.26
N PRO A 489 -16.37 -14.53 -1.06
CA PRO A 489 -17.32 -15.07 -2.04
C PRO A 489 -17.31 -16.59 -2.08
N GLY A 490 -18.47 -17.19 -2.40
CA GLY A 490 -18.61 -18.62 -2.66
C GLY A 490 -18.16 -19.50 -1.49
N ASP A 491 -17.29 -20.45 -1.80
CA ASP A 491 -16.69 -21.39 -0.85
C ASP A 491 -15.33 -20.94 -0.31
N ALA A 492 -14.89 -19.70 -0.60
CA ALA A 492 -13.65 -19.16 -0.04
C ALA A 492 -13.69 -19.12 1.49
N ARG A 493 -12.54 -19.29 2.12
CA ARG A 493 -12.39 -19.37 3.59
C ARG A 493 -11.24 -18.49 4.03
N GLU A 494 -11.25 -18.07 5.29
CA GLU A 494 -10.11 -17.45 5.92
C GLU A 494 -8.90 -18.40 5.89
N ASP A 495 -7.75 -17.89 5.49
CA ASP A 495 -6.58 -18.72 5.16
C ASP A 495 -6.09 -19.56 6.34
N TRP A 496 -6.11 -19.02 7.58
CA TRP A 496 -5.74 -19.76 8.79
C TRP A 496 -6.60 -21.03 8.95
N SER A 497 -7.88 -20.95 8.63
CA SER A 497 -8.82 -22.08 8.73
C SER A 497 -8.56 -23.15 7.66
N ILE A 498 -8.08 -22.73 6.48
CA ILE A 498 -7.64 -23.65 5.41
C ILE A 498 -6.47 -24.49 5.91
N PHE A 499 -5.44 -23.86 6.50
CA PHE A 499 -4.28 -24.57 7.05
C PHE A 499 -4.63 -25.46 8.24
N ARG A 500 -5.56 -25.01 9.09
CA ARG A 500 -6.08 -25.82 10.19
C ARG A 500 -6.78 -27.10 9.69
N ALA A 501 -7.66 -26.95 8.70
CA ALA A 501 -8.37 -28.09 8.12
C ALA A 501 -7.45 -29.04 7.33
N LEU A 502 -6.48 -28.45 6.60
CA LEU A 502 -5.47 -29.22 5.88
C LEU A 502 -4.58 -30.05 6.83
N ALA A 503 -4.27 -29.52 8.03
CA ALA A 503 -3.52 -30.27 9.03
C ALA A 503 -4.22 -31.61 9.41
N ASP A 504 -5.53 -31.57 9.60
CA ASP A 504 -6.32 -32.80 9.85
C ASP A 504 -6.23 -33.77 8.66
N ALA A 505 -6.35 -33.27 7.42
CA ALA A 505 -6.25 -34.08 6.22
C ALA A 505 -4.86 -34.74 6.05
N LEU A 506 -3.81 -34.09 6.57
CA LEU A 506 -2.43 -34.58 6.57
C LEU A 506 -2.07 -35.39 7.83
N GLY A 507 -3.00 -35.55 8.78
CA GLY A 507 -2.80 -36.33 10.00
C GLY A 507 -1.86 -35.67 11.02
N VAL A 508 -1.74 -34.33 11.02
CA VAL A 508 -0.90 -33.57 11.95
C VAL A 508 -1.74 -32.52 12.71
N SER A 509 -1.21 -31.99 13.82
CA SER A 509 -1.88 -30.97 14.62
C SER A 509 -1.09 -29.67 14.60
N VAL A 510 -1.79 -28.56 14.44
CA VAL A 510 -1.22 -27.20 14.46
C VAL A 510 -1.43 -26.48 15.81
N GLY A 511 -2.18 -27.12 16.74
CA GLY A 511 -2.33 -26.64 18.12
C GLY A 511 -3.36 -25.51 18.31
N PHE A 512 -4.20 -25.20 17.32
CA PHE A 512 -5.28 -24.22 17.42
C PHE A 512 -6.51 -24.63 16.60
N ASP A 513 -7.71 -24.27 17.07
CA ASP A 513 -8.99 -24.61 16.44
C ASP A 513 -9.89 -23.38 16.18
N SER A 514 -9.41 -22.17 16.51
CA SER A 514 -10.12 -20.92 16.26
C SER A 514 -9.13 -19.82 15.88
N PHE A 515 -9.64 -18.72 15.32
CA PHE A 515 -8.83 -17.55 14.98
C PHE A 515 -8.12 -16.97 16.21
N ASP A 516 -8.84 -16.84 17.33
CA ASP A 516 -8.26 -16.32 18.57
C ASP A 516 -7.17 -17.26 19.12
N ALA A 517 -7.35 -18.56 19.02
CA ALA A 517 -6.32 -19.54 19.42
C ALA A 517 -5.11 -19.48 18.48
N CYS A 518 -5.31 -19.33 17.16
CA CYS A 518 -4.23 -19.13 16.20
C CYS A 518 -3.44 -17.86 16.51
N ARG A 519 -4.13 -16.74 16.73
CA ARG A 519 -3.51 -15.48 17.13
C ARG A 519 -2.77 -15.58 18.47
N ALA A 520 -3.35 -16.23 19.47
CA ALA A 520 -2.69 -16.46 20.75
C ALA A 520 -1.41 -17.30 20.60
N ALA A 521 -1.43 -18.35 19.77
CA ALA A 521 -0.25 -19.15 19.48
C ALA A 521 0.82 -18.35 18.70
N MET A 522 0.40 -17.51 17.76
CA MET A 522 1.29 -16.57 17.05
C MET A 522 1.97 -15.60 18.02
N ILE A 523 1.23 -14.99 18.94
CA ILE A 523 1.75 -14.08 19.96
C ILE A 523 2.70 -14.83 20.92
N ALA A 524 2.40 -16.06 21.30
CA ALA A 524 3.31 -16.86 22.11
C ALA A 524 4.64 -17.16 21.37
N ASN A 525 4.60 -17.31 20.03
CA ASN A 525 5.80 -17.48 19.21
C ASN A 525 6.57 -16.16 19.01
N VAL A 526 5.88 -15.04 18.81
CA VAL A 526 6.44 -13.71 18.60
C VAL A 526 5.69 -12.69 19.49
N PRO A 527 6.12 -12.49 20.74
CA PRO A 527 5.41 -11.63 21.71
C PRO A 527 5.18 -10.19 21.24
N ALA A 528 6.07 -9.66 20.42
CA ALA A 528 5.94 -8.31 19.85
C ALA A 528 4.66 -8.13 18.99
N LEU A 529 4.09 -9.20 18.43
CA LEU A 529 2.83 -9.15 17.68
C LEU A 529 1.58 -9.05 18.57
N GLY A 530 1.75 -9.13 19.89
CA GLY A 530 0.64 -9.12 20.85
C GLY A 530 0.07 -7.74 21.15
N GLN A 531 0.82 -6.68 20.94
CA GLN A 531 0.44 -5.32 21.27
C GLN A 531 0.48 -4.43 20.02
N GLU A 532 -0.60 -3.71 19.77
CA GLU A 532 -0.60 -2.69 18.72
C GLU A 532 0.36 -1.54 19.05
N GLY A 533 1.02 -1.01 18.03
CA GLY A 533 2.02 0.04 18.15
C GLY A 533 3.40 -0.38 17.67
N LEU A 534 4.40 0.46 17.91
CA LEU A 534 5.76 0.23 17.44
C LEU A 534 6.43 -0.92 18.21
N ALA A 535 6.80 -1.98 17.49
CA ALA A 535 7.76 -2.96 17.98
C ALA A 535 9.16 -2.34 17.94
N ARG A 536 9.89 -2.46 19.03
CA ARG A 536 11.27 -1.97 19.10
C ARG A 536 12.24 -3.11 18.85
N PHE A 537 13.20 -2.88 17.97
CA PHE A 537 14.25 -3.82 17.64
C PHE A 537 15.59 -3.27 18.16
N ASP A 538 16.33 -4.09 18.88
CA ASP A 538 17.66 -3.73 19.36
C ASP A 538 18.60 -3.54 18.16
N TRP A 539 19.28 -2.40 18.12
CA TRP A 539 20.21 -2.10 17.05
C TRP A 539 21.45 -2.98 17.13
N SER A 540 21.67 -3.76 16.10
CA SER A 540 22.91 -4.52 15.90
C SER A 540 23.28 -4.46 14.42
N VAL A 541 24.58 -4.35 14.15
CA VAL A 541 25.11 -4.34 12.78
C VAL A 541 25.67 -5.72 12.50
N PRO A 542 25.06 -6.50 11.61
CA PRO A 542 25.63 -7.77 11.18
C PRO A 542 26.92 -7.55 10.37
N ASP A 543 27.87 -8.47 10.50
CA ASP A 543 29.09 -8.47 9.69
C ASP A 543 28.80 -9.03 8.30
N LEU A 544 28.60 -8.14 7.35
CA LEU A 544 28.17 -8.49 5.98
C LEU A 544 29.22 -8.08 4.95
N PRO A 545 29.28 -8.80 3.82
CA PRO A 545 30.03 -8.35 2.64
C PRO A 545 29.58 -6.94 2.26
N SER A 546 30.54 -6.06 1.98
CA SER A 546 30.25 -4.64 1.71
C SER A 546 30.91 -4.15 0.42
N SER A 547 31.53 -5.05 -0.34
CA SER A 547 31.98 -4.75 -1.69
C SER A 547 30.76 -4.77 -2.60
N VAL A 548 30.42 -3.61 -3.16
CA VAL A 548 29.28 -3.45 -4.04
C VAL A 548 29.66 -2.61 -5.23
N SER A 549 29.11 -2.93 -6.38
CA SER A 549 29.17 -2.15 -7.61
C SER A 549 27.99 -2.55 -8.50
N GLY A 550 27.66 -1.69 -9.43
CA GLY A 550 26.61 -1.95 -10.40
C GLY A 550 25.46 -0.98 -10.32
N ALA A 551 24.74 -0.90 -11.41
CA ALA A 551 23.61 0.01 -11.58
C ALA A 551 22.38 -0.52 -10.83
N VAL A 552 21.63 0.39 -10.24
CA VAL A 552 20.35 0.13 -9.63
C VAL A 552 19.26 0.05 -10.70
N ALA A 553 18.33 -0.86 -10.51
CA ALA A 553 17.06 -0.87 -11.23
C ALA A 553 15.90 -0.84 -10.22
N TYR A 554 14.95 0.09 -10.42
CA TYR A 554 13.77 0.11 -9.56
C TYR A 554 12.83 -1.05 -9.91
N PRO A 555 12.39 -1.85 -8.92
CA PRO A 555 11.57 -3.03 -9.17
C PRO A 555 10.13 -2.68 -9.58
N ILE A 556 9.58 -1.58 -9.08
CA ILE A 556 8.25 -1.11 -9.44
C ILE A 556 8.33 -0.43 -10.81
N ARG A 557 7.74 -1.07 -11.83
CA ARG A 557 7.67 -0.55 -13.21
C ARG A 557 6.39 0.22 -13.48
N ASP A 558 5.35 -0.12 -12.74
CA ASP A 558 4.03 0.48 -12.83
C ASP A 558 3.44 0.59 -11.41
N PHE A 559 3.24 1.82 -10.96
CA PHE A 559 2.71 2.09 -9.63
C PHE A 559 1.31 1.51 -9.41
N TYR A 560 0.47 1.54 -10.45
CA TYR A 560 -0.94 1.15 -10.34
C TYR A 560 -1.17 -0.36 -10.42
N LEU A 561 -0.20 -1.18 -10.87
CA LEU A 561 -0.39 -2.61 -11.16
C LEU A 561 0.52 -3.54 -10.34
N THR A 562 0.87 -3.17 -9.12
CA THR A 562 1.88 -3.85 -8.30
C THR A 562 1.44 -5.20 -7.71
N ASN A 563 0.14 -5.50 -7.60
CA ASN A 563 -0.36 -6.72 -6.98
C ASN A 563 -1.60 -7.28 -7.67
N ALA A 564 -2.07 -8.46 -7.28
CA ALA A 564 -3.17 -9.17 -7.92
C ALA A 564 -4.50 -8.39 -7.86
N ILE A 565 -4.81 -7.68 -6.78
CA ILE A 565 -6.03 -6.87 -6.63
C ILE A 565 -5.96 -5.69 -7.61
N ALA A 566 -4.85 -4.96 -7.60
CA ALA A 566 -4.63 -3.81 -8.46
C ALA A 566 -4.65 -4.21 -9.96
N ARG A 567 -4.04 -5.34 -10.32
CA ARG A 567 -4.10 -5.89 -11.70
C ARG A 567 -5.49 -6.36 -12.11
N ALA A 568 -6.36 -6.72 -11.17
CA ALA A 568 -7.75 -7.06 -11.45
C ALA A 568 -8.65 -5.82 -11.60
N SER A 569 -8.24 -4.67 -11.08
CA SER A 569 -8.97 -3.40 -11.10
C SER A 569 -8.92 -2.75 -12.49
N ALA A 570 -10.09 -2.50 -13.09
CA ALA A 570 -10.18 -1.73 -14.34
C ALA A 570 -9.81 -0.26 -14.10
N THR A 571 -10.14 0.28 -12.94
CA THR A 571 -9.77 1.64 -12.55
C THR A 571 -8.25 1.79 -12.49
N MET A 572 -7.53 0.84 -11.88
CA MET A 572 -6.07 0.88 -11.83
C MET A 572 -5.43 0.67 -13.20
N GLN A 573 -5.97 -0.21 -14.04
CA GLN A 573 -5.51 -0.39 -15.42
C GLN A 573 -5.68 0.91 -16.23
N ARG A 574 -6.77 1.63 -16.03
CA ARG A 574 -7.01 2.92 -16.66
C ARG A 574 -6.03 3.99 -16.15
N CYS A 575 -5.77 4.05 -14.83
CA CYS A 575 -4.75 4.94 -14.26
C CYS A 575 -3.37 4.66 -14.84
N SER A 576 -2.97 3.40 -14.95
CA SER A 576 -1.72 2.98 -15.60
C SER A 576 -1.64 3.49 -17.04
N ALA A 577 -2.68 3.23 -17.85
CA ALA A 577 -2.71 3.61 -19.25
C ALA A 577 -2.65 5.14 -19.45
N GLU A 578 -3.44 5.90 -18.71
CA GLU A 578 -3.57 7.35 -18.91
C GLU A 578 -2.44 8.13 -18.24
N LEU A 579 -2.06 7.76 -16.98
CA LEU A 579 -1.13 8.57 -16.18
C LEU A 579 0.33 8.19 -16.38
N LEU A 580 0.64 6.93 -16.68
CA LEU A 580 2.01 6.46 -16.86
C LEU A 580 2.40 6.24 -18.32
N HIS A 581 1.47 5.82 -19.17
CA HIS A 581 1.76 5.45 -20.56
C HIS A 581 1.20 6.40 -21.59
N GLY A 582 0.51 7.49 -21.18
CA GLY A 582 0.03 8.55 -22.06
C GLY A 582 -0.98 8.10 -23.12
N HIS A 583 -1.67 6.97 -22.90
CA HIS A 583 -2.74 6.53 -23.79
C HIS A 583 -4.03 7.30 -23.46
N GLU A 584 -4.43 8.21 -24.33
CA GLU A 584 -5.78 8.78 -24.27
C GLU A 584 -6.79 7.66 -24.53
N ILE A 585 -7.44 7.21 -23.48
CA ILE A 585 -8.65 6.41 -23.61
C ILE A 585 -9.75 7.42 -23.94
N LEU A 586 -10.05 7.58 -25.24
CA LEU A 586 -11.24 8.29 -25.68
C LEU A 586 -12.44 7.61 -25.03
N GLU A 587 -13.07 8.27 -24.06
CA GLU A 587 -14.39 7.86 -23.60
C GLU A 587 -15.28 7.90 -24.83
N ALA A 588 -15.80 6.74 -25.24
CA ALA A 588 -16.89 6.72 -26.19
C ALA A 588 -17.97 7.61 -25.59
N ALA A 589 -18.29 8.69 -26.28
CA ALA A 589 -19.36 9.60 -25.89
C ALA A 589 -20.63 8.76 -25.75
N GLU A 590 -21.14 8.58 -24.52
CA GLU A 590 -22.49 8.12 -24.26
C GLU A 590 -23.50 9.23 -24.56
#